data_3546bb347a6d1202d5f4dd2148ab4043
#
_entry.id   3546bb347a6d1202d5f4dd2148ab4043
#
_cell.length_a   1.000
_cell.length_b   1.000
_cell.length_c   1.000
_cell.angle_alpha   90.00
_cell.angle_beta   90.00
_cell.angle_gamma   90.00
#
_symmetry.space_group_name_H-M   'P 1'
#
loop_
_entity.id
_entity.type
_entity.pdbx_description
1 polymer ?
#
loop_
_entity_poly.entity_id
_entity_poly.type
_entity_poly.pdbx_seq_one_letter_code
_entity_poly.pdbx_strand_id
1 'polypeptide(L)'
;MGTGEYQVCDKCHKEKSIDEFDILKYNGKQYHIHTCKKCRYEIRKAKKNALSNNIDILIKRKYKEIRPERILDLSLTDIEFIEYDEIFIKLIDYRDIWLSNYGRVIKKKDDTYVLAKFGYDSNGTLRCYAYKDTYVNGKWEYKKSTIYIAKMVVQEFVVNADMRSNVFIWHKGMNKDDNYYKHLYPLNKEQYRIVKAHYMETGDDSEEFIVKVMNDRKFKPDYWSKASMKPIIAGKGYRGGVGVDVTSRVYKRWCDMLQRCYNAKFHARNPQYMNCYVCEEWLNFQNFKIWYEAHDYGEESQDLDKDILIKGNVMYSPETCCLAPHIINTLIVNSARARGDYPLGVYFDNEKNKYRANLAVGGKQIKLGYYDTPEEAFARYKKYKEDFIQDLAEQYKEEIPHKLYDALMNWKIEITD
;
A
#
# COMPACT_ATOMS: atom_id res chain seq x y z
N MET A 1 -48.06 -27.83 21.53
CA MET A 1 -47.33 -26.80 22.29
C MET A 1 -45.86 -27.18 22.18
N GLY A 2 -45.12 -26.47 21.36
CA GLY A 2 -43.70 -26.79 21.10
C GLY A 2 -42.86 -26.48 22.32
N THR A 3 -42.10 -27.43 22.78
CA THR A 3 -41.01 -27.24 23.74
C THR A 3 -39.90 -26.51 23.03
N GLY A 4 -40.03 -25.18 22.96
CA GLY A 4 -38.96 -24.36 22.40
C GLY A 4 -37.73 -24.45 23.27
N GLU A 5 -36.61 -24.87 22.72
CA GLU A 5 -35.33 -24.81 23.43
C GLU A 5 -34.91 -23.33 23.59
N TYR A 6 -34.50 -22.96 24.80
CA TYR A 6 -34.05 -21.61 25.16
C TYR A 6 -32.60 -21.65 25.60
N GLN A 7 -31.89 -20.58 25.32
CA GLN A 7 -30.49 -20.40 25.73
C GLN A 7 -30.28 -18.97 26.28
N VAL A 8 -29.45 -18.86 27.29
CA VAL A 8 -29.06 -17.54 27.85
C VAL A 8 -27.92 -16.97 27.01
N CYS A 9 -28.11 -15.74 26.53
CA CYS A 9 -27.06 -15.04 25.79
C CYS A 9 -25.95 -14.57 26.77
N ASP A 10 -24.70 -14.89 26.48
CA ASP A 10 -23.52 -14.53 27.30
C ASP A 10 -23.23 -13.03 27.34
N LYS A 11 -23.83 -12.22 26.44
CA LYS A 11 -23.62 -10.76 26.35
C LYS A 11 -24.74 -9.93 26.96
N CYS A 12 -26.01 -10.24 26.71
CA CYS A 12 -27.12 -9.50 27.29
C CYS A 12 -27.78 -10.20 28.48
N HIS A 13 -27.33 -11.41 28.81
CA HIS A 13 -27.81 -12.25 29.91
C HIS A 13 -29.33 -12.52 29.89
N LYS A 14 -29.95 -12.39 28.70
CA LYS A 14 -31.36 -12.68 28.50
C LYS A 14 -31.55 -14.10 27.97
N GLU A 15 -32.52 -14.79 28.50
CA GLU A 15 -32.99 -16.05 27.96
C GLU A 15 -33.74 -15.77 26.64
N LYS A 16 -33.42 -16.53 25.59
CA LYS A 16 -33.94 -16.36 24.24
C LYS A 16 -34.13 -17.69 23.57
N SER A 17 -35.06 -17.75 22.62
CA SER A 17 -35.25 -18.92 21.80
C SER A 17 -33.96 -19.30 21.04
N ILE A 18 -33.73 -20.61 20.88
CA ILE A 18 -32.51 -21.13 20.25
C ILE A 18 -32.31 -20.66 18.80
N ASP A 19 -33.39 -20.34 18.09
CA ASP A 19 -33.37 -19.78 16.74
C ASP A 19 -32.86 -18.32 16.67
N GLU A 20 -32.77 -17.62 17.81
CA GLU A 20 -32.10 -16.32 17.91
C GLU A 20 -30.55 -16.43 18.01
N PHE A 21 -29.99 -17.64 17.95
CA PHE A 21 -28.58 -17.89 17.95
C PHE A 21 -28.13 -18.48 16.61
N ASP A 22 -26.91 -18.17 16.18
CA ASP A 22 -26.33 -18.75 14.97
C ASP A 22 -25.83 -20.18 15.26
N ILE A 23 -25.80 -21.00 14.22
CA ILE A 23 -25.30 -22.37 14.30
C ILE A 23 -23.93 -22.44 13.65
N LEU A 24 -22.94 -22.90 14.40
CA LEU A 24 -21.62 -23.23 13.89
C LEU A 24 -21.57 -24.70 13.52
N LYS A 25 -21.17 -25.04 12.30
CA LYS A 25 -20.92 -26.43 11.87
C LYS A 25 -19.41 -26.67 11.91
N TYR A 26 -19.00 -27.60 12.75
CA TYR A 26 -17.60 -28.00 12.87
C TYR A 26 -17.49 -29.52 13.01
N ASN A 27 -16.65 -30.18 12.20
CA ASN A 27 -16.45 -31.63 12.16
C ASN A 27 -17.75 -32.46 12.12
N GLY A 28 -18.71 -32.02 11.29
CA GLY A 28 -19.99 -32.70 11.12
C GLY A 28 -21.00 -32.50 12.27
N LYS A 29 -20.63 -31.78 13.33
CA LYS A 29 -21.51 -31.45 14.47
C LYS A 29 -21.99 -30.02 14.37
N GLN A 30 -23.17 -29.75 14.91
CA GLN A 30 -23.74 -28.39 14.99
C GLN A 30 -23.61 -27.90 16.45
N TYR A 31 -23.20 -26.65 16.59
CA TYR A 31 -23.07 -25.94 17.87
C TYR A 31 -23.81 -24.63 17.81
N HIS A 32 -24.64 -24.32 18.79
CA HIS A 32 -25.21 -22.99 18.91
C HIS A 32 -24.19 -22.03 19.54
N ILE A 33 -24.05 -20.88 18.92
CA ILE A 33 -23.16 -19.83 19.43
C ILE A 33 -23.81 -19.24 20.69
N HIS A 34 -23.06 -19.04 21.76
CA HIS A 34 -23.60 -18.55 23.03
C HIS A 34 -24.03 -17.06 23.02
N THR A 35 -23.67 -16.29 21.99
CA THR A 35 -24.06 -14.90 21.82
C THR A 35 -25.22 -14.79 20.82
N CYS A 36 -26.34 -14.17 21.19
CA CYS A 36 -27.50 -14.05 20.29
C CYS A 36 -27.21 -13.15 19.08
N LYS A 37 -27.93 -13.37 17.97
CA LYS A 37 -27.81 -12.64 16.70
C LYS A 37 -27.84 -11.11 16.88
N LYS A 38 -28.71 -10.59 17.72
CA LYS A 38 -28.79 -9.14 18.00
C LYS A 38 -27.51 -8.62 18.65
N CYS A 39 -26.99 -9.28 19.68
CA CYS A 39 -25.74 -8.89 20.34
C CYS A 39 -24.54 -9.02 19.40
N ARG A 40 -24.50 -10.05 18.57
CA ARG A 40 -23.45 -10.20 17.53
C ARG A 40 -23.53 -9.07 16.51
N TYR A 41 -24.73 -8.69 16.07
CA TYR A 41 -24.92 -7.54 15.19
C TYR A 41 -24.42 -6.23 15.82
N GLU A 42 -24.81 -5.95 17.08
CA GLU A 42 -24.34 -4.76 17.78
C GLU A 42 -22.83 -4.75 18.00
N ILE A 43 -22.23 -5.89 18.32
CA ILE A 43 -20.77 -6.05 18.42
C ILE A 43 -20.11 -5.78 17.06
N ARG A 44 -20.63 -6.34 15.96
CA ARG A 44 -20.12 -6.08 14.60
C ARG A 44 -20.24 -4.61 14.22
N LYS A 45 -21.39 -3.98 14.52
CA LYS A 45 -21.61 -2.55 14.29
C LYS A 45 -20.68 -1.67 15.11
N ALA A 46 -20.48 -1.99 16.39
CA ALA A 46 -19.53 -1.28 17.26
C ALA A 46 -18.09 -1.47 16.75
N LYS A 47 -17.70 -2.70 16.34
CA LYS A 47 -16.40 -2.99 15.73
C LYS A 47 -16.18 -2.19 14.44
N LYS A 48 -17.20 -2.08 13.57
CA LYS A 48 -17.14 -1.30 12.32
C LYS A 48 -16.93 0.18 12.58
N ASN A 49 -17.64 0.75 13.58
CA ASN A 49 -17.48 2.15 13.99
C ASN A 49 -16.11 2.38 14.66
N ALA A 50 -15.66 1.44 15.49
CA ALA A 50 -14.34 1.51 16.14
C ALA A 50 -13.19 1.36 15.12
N LEU A 51 -13.38 0.60 14.04
CA LEU A 51 -12.39 0.44 12.97
C LEU A 51 -12.10 1.77 12.28
N SER A 52 -13.14 2.55 11.95
CA SER A 52 -12.97 3.90 11.38
C SER A 52 -12.12 4.81 12.26
N ASN A 53 -12.38 4.80 13.58
CA ASN A 53 -11.62 5.59 14.54
C ASN A 53 -10.20 5.05 14.78
N ASN A 54 -9.99 3.74 14.66
CA ASN A 54 -8.69 3.11 14.89
C ASN A 54 -7.75 3.16 13.67
N ILE A 55 -8.27 3.31 12.45
CA ILE A 55 -7.43 3.58 11.26
C ILE A 55 -6.62 4.86 11.50
N ASP A 56 -7.22 5.91 12.02
CA ASP A 56 -6.53 7.16 12.36
C ASP A 56 -5.43 6.95 13.41
N ILE A 57 -5.68 6.09 14.40
CA ILE A 57 -4.70 5.75 15.43
C ILE A 57 -3.54 4.92 14.86
N LEU A 58 -3.86 3.96 13.99
CA LEU A 58 -2.87 3.14 13.27
C LEU A 58 -1.97 4.00 12.39
N ILE A 59 -2.53 4.90 11.61
CA ILE A 59 -1.83 5.86 10.74
C ILE A 59 -0.91 6.74 11.59
N LYS A 60 -1.42 7.33 12.67
CA LYS A 60 -0.64 8.22 13.55
C LYS A 60 0.52 7.51 14.26
N ARG A 61 0.33 6.26 14.69
CA ARG A 61 1.37 5.51 15.41
C ARG A 61 2.50 5.03 14.53
N LYS A 62 2.24 4.87 13.23
CA LYS A 62 3.19 4.22 12.32
C LYS A 62 3.94 5.18 11.43
N TYR A 63 3.60 6.45 11.44
CA TYR A 63 4.13 7.40 10.45
C TYR A 63 3.90 6.95 8.99
N LYS A 64 3.06 5.92 8.78
CA LYS A 64 2.77 5.29 7.51
C LYS A 64 1.28 5.41 7.24
N GLU A 65 0.91 6.20 6.26
CA GLU A 65 -0.48 6.35 5.88
C GLU A 65 -0.95 5.13 5.09
N ILE A 66 -1.95 4.46 5.62
CA ILE A 66 -2.62 3.36 4.93
C ILE A 66 -3.75 3.95 4.11
N ARG A 67 -3.65 3.81 2.79
CA ARG A 67 -4.67 4.30 1.87
C ARG A 67 -5.97 3.50 2.03
N PRO A 68 -7.13 4.18 2.18
CA PRO A 68 -8.43 3.49 2.35
C PRO A 68 -8.74 2.51 1.23
N GLU A 69 -8.30 2.80 0.00
CA GLU A 69 -8.52 1.98 -1.19
C GLU A 69 -7.83 0.62 -1.11
N ARG A 70 -6.83 0.49 -0.23
CA ARG A 70 -6.14 -0.78 0.05
C ARG A 70 -6.82 -1.61 1.11
N ILE A 71 -7.72 -1.02 1.90
CA ILE A 71 -8.36 -1.70 3.02
C ILE A 71 -9.52 -2.54 2.49
N LEU A 72 -9.52 -3.85 2.81
CA LEU A 72 -10.60 -4.75 2.47
C LEU A 72 -11.83 -4.45 3.33
N ASP A 73 -12.95 -4.20 2.70
CA ASP A 73 -14.24 -4.19 3.40
C ASP A 73 -14.63 -5.62 3.76
N LEU A 74 -14.44 -6.01 5.01
CA LEU A 74 -14.79 -7.35 5.48
C LEU A 74 -16.29 -7.63 5.49
N SER A 75 -17.15 -6.61 5.30
CA SER A 75 -18.58 -6.85 5.10
C SER A 75 -18.89 -7.62 3.81
N LEU A 76 -17.94 -7.63 2.87
CA LEU A 76 -18.00 -8.40 1.62
C LEU A 76 -17.54 -9.85 1.79
N THR A 77 -17.19 -10.27 3.01
CA THR A 77 -16.61 -11.57 3.31
C THR A 77 -17.31 -12.23 4.51
N ASP A 78 -17.14 -13.54 4.64
CA ASP A 78 -17.57 -14.29 5.84
C ASP A 78 -16.47 -14.35 6.92
N ILE A 79 -15.42 -13.52 6.78
CA ILE A 79 -14.27 -13.52 7.68
C ILE A 79 -14.51 -12.54 8.83
N GLU A 80 -14.36 -13.03 10.05
CA GLU A 80 -14.47 -12.22 11.27
C GLU A 80 -13.11 -11.64 11.69
N PHE A 81 -13.13 -10.46 12.31
CA PHE A 81 -11.96 -9.88 12.96
C PHE A 81 -11.53 -10.73 14.17
N ILE A 82 -10.21 -10.80 14.44
CA ILE A 82 -9.70 -11.31 15.71
C ILE A 82 -9.95 -10.27 16.80
N GLU A 83 -9.53 -9.01 16.51
CA GLU A 83 -9.64 -7.88 17.41
C GLU A 83 -10.32 -6.70 16.70
N TYR A 84 -10.78 -5.73 17.46
CA TYR A 84 -11.51 -4.57 16.93
C TYR A 84 -10.64 -3.65 16.05
N ASP A 85 -9.32 -3.65 16.22
CA ASP A 85 -8.36 -2.84 15.45
C ASP A 85 -7.70 -3.62 14.29
N GLU A 86 -8.19 -4.82 13.98
CA GLU A 86 -7.68 -5.56 12.85
C GLU A 86 -8.15 -4.99 11.52
N ILE A 87 -7.22 -4.73 10.63
CA ILE A 87 -7.47 -4.31 9.25
C ILE A 87 -6.71 -5.23 8.28
N PHE A 88 -7.27 -5.44 7.11
CA PHE A 88 -6.64 -6.18 6.02
C PHE A 88 -6.33 -5.21 4.88
N ILE A 89 -5.08 -5.15 4.46
CA ILE A 89 -4.63 -4.29 3.35
C ILE A 89 -4.18 -5.12 2.16
N LYS A 90 -4.52 -4.68 0.96
CA LYS A 90 -4.08 -5.32 -0.29
C LYS A 90 -2.56 -5.22 -0.43
N LEU A 91 -1.90 -6.35 -0.69
CA LEU A 91 -0.48 -6.38 -1.07
C LEU A 91 -0.36 -6.11 -2.56
N ILE A 92 0.20 -4.95 -2.93
CA ILE A 92 0.17 -4.42 -4.29
C ILE A 92 0.98 -5.28 -5.29
N ASP A 93 2.09 -5.87 -4.84
CA ASP A 93 2.94 -6.71 -5.70
C ASP A 93 2.47 -8.18 -5.77
N TYR A 94 1.33 -8.50 -5.16
CA TYR A 94 0.81 -9.86 -5.10
C TYR A 94 -0.60 -9.94 -5.66
N ARG A 95 -0.90 -11.03 -6.35
CA ARG A 95 -2.21 -11.27 -6.93
C ARG A 95 -3.23 -11.64 -5.85
N ASP A 96 -4.30 -10.86 -5.73
CA ASP A 96 -5.51 -11.15 -4.94
C ASP A 96 -5.23 -11.57 -3.49
N ILE A 97 -4.36 -10.81 -2.81
CA ILE A 97 -3.92 -11.07 -1.44
C ILE A 97 -4.07 -9.82 -0.57
N TRP A 98 -4.57 -10.03 0.65
CA TRP A 98 -4.63 -9.03 1.72
C TRP A 98 -3.94 -9.58 2.97
N LEU A 99 -3.20 -8.71 3.65
CA LEU A 99 -2.48 -8.99 4.89
C LEU A 99 -3.07 -8.18 6.03
N SER A 100 -3.33 -8.80 7.17
CA SER A 100 -3.76 -8.07 8.36
C SER A 100 -2.57 -7.58 9.19
N ASN A 101 -2.82 -6.55 9.99
CA ASN A 101 -1.88 -6.06 10.99
C ASN A 101 -1.64 -7.07 12.15
N TYR A 102 -2.36 -8.19 12.16
CA TYR A 102 -2.16 -9.37 13.04
C TYR A 102 -1.45 -10.53 12.34
N GLY A 103 -1.09 -10.36 11.06
CA GLY A 103 -0.40 -11.39 10.28
C GLY A 103 -1.31 -12.42 9.66
N ARG A 104 -2.63 -12.28 9.72
CA ARG A 104 -3.54 -13.13 8.93
C ARG A 104 -3.50 -12.74 7.46
N VAL A 105 -3.71 -13.70 6.59
CA VAL A 105 -3.70 -13.47 5.13
C VAL A 105 -5.02 -13.94 4.54
N ILE A 106 -5.66 -13.07 3.76
CA ILE A 106 -6.83 -13.39 2.94
C ILE A 106 -6.37 -13.53 1.50
N LYS A 107 -6.94 -14.53 0.81
CA LYS A 107 -6.82 -14.74 -0.63
C LYS A 107 -8.20 -14.66 -1.26
N LYS A 108 -8.30 -13.97 -2.39
CA LYS A 108 -9.48 -14.06 -3.25
C LYS A 108 -9.30 -15.24 -4.19
N LYS A 109 -10.25 -16.13 -4.21
CA LYS A 109 -10.32 -17.25 -5.15
C LYS A 109 -11.67 -17.20 -5.82
N ASP A 110 -11.67 -16.97 -7.12
CA ASP A 110 -12.87 -16.65 -7.89
C ASP A 110 -13.55 -15.41 -7.24
N ASP A 111 -14.80 -15.49 -6.85
CA ASP A 111 -15.51 -14.40 -6.16
C ASP A 111 -15.57 -14.58 -4.63
N THR A 112 -14.80 -15.52 -4.07
CA THR A 112 -14.80 -15.80 -2.62
C THR A 112 -13.50 -15.36 -1.96
N TYR A 113 -13.61 -14.92 -0.70
CA TYR A 113 -12.48 -14.57 0.14
C TYR A 113 -12.24 -15.67 1.17
N VAL A 114 -11.01 -16.19 1.25
CA VAL A 114 -10.66 -17.27 2.16
C VAL A 114 -9.39 -16.96 2.95
N LEU A 115 -9.33 -17.39 4.21
CA LEU A 115 -8.10 -17.32 4.99
C LEU A 115 -7.06 -18.28 4.43
N ALA A 116 -5.84 -17.79 4.26
CA ALA A 116 -4.72 -18.58 3.80
C ALA A 116 -4.33 -19.63 4.87
N LYS A 117 -3.96 -20.81 4.41
CA LYS A 117 -3.30 -21.81 5.28
C LYS A 117 -1.82 -21.43 5.43
N PHE A 118 -1.32 -21.53 6.64
CA PHE A 118 0.07 -21.29 6.98
C PHE A 118 0.85 -22.59 7.14
N GLY A 119 2.15 -22.49 6.97
CA GLY A 119 3.12 -23.52 7.32
C GLY A 119 4.35 -22.87 7.96
N TYR A 120 5.22 -23.68 8.51
CA TYR A 120 6.49 -23.21 9.09
C TYR A 120 7.66 -23.61 8.20
N ASP A 121 8.70 -22.78 8.20
CA ASP A 121 10.00 -23.19 7.64
C ASP A 121 10.80 -24.01 8.68
N SER A 122 12.00 -24.46 8.30
CA SER A 122 12.90 -25.22 9.18
C SER A 122 13.31 -24.46 10.46
N ASN A 123 13.16 -23.12 10.46
CA ASN A 123 13.50 -22.26 11.59
C ASN A 123 12.27 -21.89 12.45
N GLY A 124 11.11 -22.49 12.16
CA GLY A 124 9.85 -22.20 12.84
C GLY A 124 9.28 -20.82 12.49
N THR A 125 9.59 -20.28 11.30
CA THR A 125 9.04 -19.02 10.84
C THR A 125 7.76 -19.24 10.07
N LEU A 126 6.70 -18.53 10.45
CA LEU A 126 5.38 -18.63 9.81
C LEU A 126 5.41 -18.11 8.38
N ARG A 127 4.88 -18.89 7.45
CA ARG A 127 4.85 -18.54 6.02
C ARG A 127 3.60 -19.00 5.31
N CYS A 128 3.28 -18.36 4.20
CA CYS A 128 2.32 -18.87 3.22
C CYS A 128 2.86 -18.63 1.80
N TYR A 129 2.12 -19.07 0.80
CA TYR A 129 2.48 -18.91 -0.61
C TYR A 129 1.49 -17.97 -1.30
N ALA A 130 2.00 -17.14 -2.21
CA ALA A 130 1.23 -16.28 -3.08
C ALA A 130 1.88 -16.15 -4.45
N TYR A 131 1.14 -15.60 -5.40
CA TYR A 131 1.69 -15.25 -6.70
C TYR A 131 2.12 -13.79 -6.67
N LYS A 132 3.42 -13.56 -6.85
CA LYS A 132 4.04 -12.24 -6.88
C LYS A 132 4.32 -11.82 -8.31
N ASP A 133 4.06 -10.56 -8.61
CA ASP A 133 4.45 -9.90 -9.84
C ASP A 133 6.00 -9.85 -9.93
N THR A 134 6.57 -10.47 -10.97
CA THR A 134 8.01 -10.71 -11.06
C THR A 134 8.48 -10.54 -12.50
N TYR A 135 9.53 -9.73 -12.72
CA TYR A 135 10.14 -9.56 -14.03
C TYR A 135 11.15 -10.67 -14.30
N VAL A 136 10.95 -11.44 -15.38
CA VAL A 136 11.79 -12.59 -15.74
C VAL A 136 11.92 -12.68 -17.24
N ASN A 137 13.16 -12.77 -17.73
CA ASN A 137 13.45 -12.95 -19.17
C ASN A 137 12.77 -11.90 -20.08
N GLY A 138 12.71 -10.65 -19.62
CA GLY A 138 12.13 -9.55 -20.41
C GLY A 138 10.60 -9.41 -20.29
N LYS A 139 9.94 -10.18 -19.42
CA LYS A 139 8.48 -10.17 -19.25
C LYS A 139 8.07 -10.17 -17.79
N TRP A 140 6.90 -9.59 -17.51
CA TRP A 140 6.27 -9.66 -16.21
C TRP A 140 5.36 -10.90 -16.11
N GLU A 141 5.55 -11.68 -15.05
CA GLU A 141 4.80 -12.91 -14.78
C GLU A 141 4.45 -13.01 -13.31
N TYR A 142 3.27 -13.56 -12.99
CA TYR A 142 2.96 -13.97 -11.65
C TYR A 142 3.67 -15.27 -11.29
N LYS A 143 4.70 -15.18 -10.45
CA LYS A 143 5.43 -16.36 -9.94
C LYS A 143 5.04 -16.69 -8.51
N LYS A 144 4.92 -18.00 -8.24
CA LYS A 144 4.70 -18.49 -6.87
C LYS A 144 5.87 -18.06 -5.99
N SER A 145 5.57 -17.34 -4.93
CA SER A 145 6.53 -16.78 -3.99
C SER A 145 6.13 -17.13 -2.55
N THR A 146 7.13 -17.25 -1.67
CA THR A 146 6.93 -17.43 -0.24
C THR A 146 6.76 -16.09 0.44
N ILE A 147 5.68 -15.92 1.20
CA ILE A 147 5.47 -14.80 2.11
C ILE A 147 5.84 -15.24 3.52
N TYR A 148 6.86 -14.63 4.11
CA TYR A 148 7.19 -14.73 5.53
C TYR A 148 6.38 -13.68 6.27
N ILE A 149 5.48 -14.13 7.14
CA ILE A 149 4.42 -13.29 7.69
C ILE A 149 4.97 -12.11 8.49
N ALA A 150 5.85 -12.34 9.47
CA ALA A 150 6.45 -11.25 10.25
C ALA A 150 7.16 -10.21 9.36
N LYS A 151 7.88 -10.67 8.31
CA LYS A 151 8.57 -9.78 7.38
C LYS A 151 7.59 -8.88 6.62
N MET A 152 6.49 -9.46 6.14
CA MET A 152 5.47 -8.70 5.43
C MET A 152 4.72 -7.72 6.34
N VAL A 153 4.39 -8.16 7.57
CA VAL A 153 3.77 -7.26 8.57
C VAL A 153 4.70 -6.08 8.88
N VAL A 154 6.00 -6.34 9.09
CA VAL A 154 6.98 -5.26 9.30
C VAL A 154 7.04 -4.34 8.07
N GLN A 155 7.11 -4.89 6.88
CA GLN A 155 7.17 -4.10 5.64
C GLN A 155 5.95 -3.19 5.48
N GLU A 156 4.76 -3.71 5.72
CA GLU A 156 3.51 -2.99 5.48
C GLU A 156 3.08 -2.10 6.65
N PHE A 157 3.42 -2.48 7.88
CA PHE A 157 2.86 -1.84 9.06
C PHE A 157 3.89 -1.23 10.03
N VAL A 158 5.18 -1.42 9.86
CA VAL A 158 6.20 -0.89 10.75
C VAL A 158 7.21 -0.06 9.97
N VAL A 159 7.51 1.16 10.45
CA VAL A 159 8.56 1.99 9.84
C VAL A 159 9.92 1.33 10.04
N ASN A 160 10.62 1.04 8.96
CA ASN A 160 11.99 0.55 8.98
C ASN A 160 12.94 1.58 8.35
N ALA A 161 13.52 2.42 9.19
CA ALA A 161 14.39 3.51 8.76
C ALA A 161 15.68 3.04 8.04
N ASP A 162 16.09 1.78 8.25
CA ASP A 162 17.28 1.19 7.61
C ASP A 162 17.00 -0.26 7.20
N MET A 163 16.32 -0.46 6.07
CA MET A 163 15.95 -1.77 5.55
C MET A 163 17.16 -2.63 5.17
N ARG A 164 18.34 -2.00 4.98
CA ARG A 164 19.58 -2.69 4.63
C ARG A 164 20.16 -3.47 5.81
N SER A 165 20.12 -2.92 7.00
CA SER A 165 20.71 -3.56 8.19
C SER A 165 19.67 -4.19 9.11
N ASN A 166 18.45 -3.64 9.19
CA ASN A 166 17.40 -4.11 10.08
C ASN A 166 16.63 -5.26 9.43
N VAL A 167 17.32 -6.37 9.25
CA VAL A 167 16.80 -7.59 8.60
C VAL A 167 16.35 -8.68 9.58
N PHE A 168 16.65 -8.50 10.88
CA PHE A 168 16.18 -9.36 11.94
C PHE A 168 14.91 -8.78 12.55
N ILE A 169 13.95 -9.63 12.87
CA ILE A 169 12.70 -9.20 13.49
C ILE A 169 12.63 -9.82 14.89
N TRP A 170 12.59 -8.96 15.90
CA TRP A 170 12.26 -9.38 17.25
C TRP A 170 10.75 -9.54 17.38
N HIS A 171 10.31 -10.68 17.84
CA HIS A 171 8.93 -10.96 18.24
C HIS A 171 8.86 -10.81 19.76
N LYS A 172 7.95 -10.01 20.25
CA LYS A 172 7.73 -9.82 21.68
C LYS A 172 7.52 -11.16 22.38
N GLY A 173 8.19 -11.34 23.53
CA GLY A 173 8.15 -12.60 24.25
C GLY A 173 8.79 -13.79 23.53
N MET A 174 9.57 -13.56 22.47
CA MET A 174 10.11 -14.60 21.56
C MET A 174 9.03 -15.48 20.92
N ASN A 175 7.76 -15.04 20.92
CA ASN A 175 6.65 -15.80 20.35
C ASN A 175 6.55 -15.54 18.83
N LYS A 176 7.05 -16.46 18.02
CA LYS A 176 7.05 -16.36 16.56
C LYS A 176 5.65 -16.51 15.92
N ASP A 177 4.66 -16.95 16.67
CA ASP A 177 3.27 -17.03 16.20
C ASP A 177 2.52 -15.71 16.38
N ASP A 178 3.04 -14.84 17.27
CA ASP A 178 2.51 -13.49 17.45
C ASP A 178 3.08 -12.55 16.39
N ASN A 179 2.28 -12.33 15.36
CA ASN A 179 2.62 -11.43 14.26
C ASN A 179 1.84 -10.12 14.32
N TYR A 180 1.35 -9.74 15.51
CA TYR A 180 0.77 -8.42 15.70
C TYR A 180 1.84 -7.33 15.54
N TYR A 181 1.58 -6.40 14.64
CA TYR A 181 2.60 -5.42 14.22
C TYR A 181 3.26 -4.62 15.36
N LYS A 182 2.52 -4.38 16.47
CA LYS A 182 3.09 -3.69 17.65
C LYS A 182 4.08 -4.56 18.45
N HIS A 183 4.10 -5.86 18.17
CA HIS A 183 4.97 -6.81 18.82
C HIS A 183 6.18 -7.19 17.95
N LEU A 184 6.33 -6.56 16.79
CA LEU A 184 7.40 -6.81 15.83
C LEU A 184 8.35 -5.61 15.74
N TYR A 185 9.64 -5.85 15.94
CA TYR A 185 10.67 -4.82 15.90
C TYR A 185 11.77 -5.18 14.89
N PRO A 186 11.92 -4.41 13.79
CA PRO A 186 13.01 -4.63 12.85
C PRO A 186 14.33 -4.13 13.46
N LEU A 187 15.29 -5.03 13.62
CA LEU A 187 16.56 -4.80 14.28
C LEU A 187 17.73 -5.23 13.38
N ASN A 188 18.88 -4.61 13.55
CA ASN A 188 20.11 -5.16 13.00
C ASN A 188 20.61 -6.35 13.86
N LYS A 189 21.63 -7.05 13.36
CA LYS A 189 22.15 -8.25 14.01
C LYS A 189 22.59 -8.00 15.46
N GLU A 190 23.28 -6.91 15.71
CA GLU A 190 23.81 -6.59 17.05
C GLU A 190 22.70 -6.19 18.01
N GLN A 191 21.77 -5.34 17.57
CA GLN A 191 20.59 -4.95 18.35
C GLN A 191 19.76 -6.19 18.72
N TYR A 192 19.52 -7.09 17.75
CA TYR A 192 18.79 -8.33 17.99
C TYR A 192 19.49 -9.19 19.06
N ARG A 193 20.82 -9.32 18.98
CA ARG A 193 21.62 -10.07 19.96
C ARG A 193 21.49 -9.50 21.37
N ILE A 194 21.55 -8.17 21.50
CA ILE A 194 21.44 -7.47 22.79
C ILE A 194 20.04 -7.62 23.39
N VAL A 195 18.98 -7.40 22.58
CA VAL A 195 17.59 -7.56 23.04
C VAL A 195 17.35 -9.00 23.48
N LYS A 196 17.81 -9.98 22.69
CA LYS A 196 17.68 -11.40 23.03
C LYS A 196 18.38 -11.76 24.33
N ALA A 197 19.64 -11.32 24.51
CA ALA A 197 20.42 -11.60 25.72
C ALA A 197 19.73 -11.02 26.96
N HIS A 198 19.28 -9.77 26.88
CA HIS A 198 18.58 -9.11 27.98
C HIS A 198 17.28 -9.84 28.33
N TYR A 199 16.47 -10.19 27.33
CA TYR A 199 15.24 -10.94 27.56
C TYR A 199 15.48 -12.31 28.22
N MET A 200 16.51 -13.02 27.78
CA MET A 200 16.86 -14.33 28.36
C MET A 200 17.33 -14.23 29.82
N GLU A 201 17.89 -13.11 30.22
CA GLU A 201 18.39 -12.87 31.59
C GLU A 201 17.28 -12.31 32.48
N THR A 202 16.45 -11.40 32.00
CA THR A 202 15.53 -10.60 32.82
C THR A 202 14.05 -10.89 32.58
N GLY A 203 13.72 -11.49 31.43
CA GLY A 203 12.34 -11.60 30.94
C GLY A 203 11.76 -10.28 30.42
N ASP A 204 12.56 -9.20 30.35
CA ASP A 204 12.11 -7.89 29.90
C ASP A 204 12.44 -7.65 28.42
N ASP A 205 11.40 -7.42 27.62
CA ASP A 205 11.45 -6.90 26.25
C ASP A 205 10.45 -5.75 26.05
N SER A 206 10.40 -4.88 27.05
CA SER A 206 9.58 -3.66 26.98
C SER A 206 9.96 -2.83 25.76
N GLU A 207 8.97 -2.17 25.17
CA GLU A 207 9.19 -1.27 24.04
C GLU A 207 10.22 -0.18 24.37
N GLU A 208 10.20 0.31 25.61
CA GLU A 208 11.17 1.31 26.09
C GLU A 208 12.61 0.79 26.00
N PHE A 209 12.87 -0.44 26.44
CA PHE A 209 14.20 -1.06 26.34
C PHE A 209 14.61 -1.26 24.88
N ILE A 210 13.73 -1.83 24.05
CA ILE A 210 14.01 -2.08 22.63
C ILE A 210 14.32 -0.77 21.91
N VAL A 211 13.50 0.28 22.10
CA VAL A 211 13.71 1.60 21.48
C VAL A 211 15.02 2.24 21.95
N LYS A 212 15.40 2.07 23.22
CA LYS A 212 16.70 2.50 23.73
C LYS A 212 17.84 1.83 22.98
N VAL A 213 17.78 0.50 22.81
CA VAL A 213 18.80 -0.26 22.04
C VAL A 213 18.82 0.18 20.57
N MET A 214 17.64 0.38 19.93
CA MET A 214 17.57 0.85 18.54
C MET A 214 18.19 2.23 18.34
N ASN A 215 18.09 3.11 19.31
CA ASN A 215 18.61 4.48 19.23
C ASN A 215 20.06 4.61 19.69
N ASP A 216 20.60 3.62 20.38
CA ASP A 216 21.99 3.67 20.84
C ASP A 216 22.94 3.58 19.64
N ARG A 217 23.76 4.62 19.49
CA ARG A 217 24.76 4.73 18.43
C ARG A 217 25.77 3.56 18.44
N LYS A 218 26.05 3.01 19.60
CA LYS A 218 26.98 1.89 19.79
C LYS A 218 26.57 0.64 19.01
N PHE A 219 25.25 0.47 18.81
CA PHE A 219 24.69 -0.70 18.13
C PHE A 219 24.23 -0.39 16.69
N LYS A 220 24.59 0.78 16.17
CA LYS A 220 24.29 1.13 14.78
C LYS A 220 25.41 0.67 13.84
N PRO A 221 25.11 0.38 12.56
CA PRO A 221 26.15 0.01 11.59
C PRO A 221 27.19 1.11 11.41
N ASP A 222 28.43 0.72 11.08
CA ASP A 222 29.57 1.63 10.91
C ASP A 222 29.34 2.72 9.86
N TYR A 223 28.57 2.43 8.81
CA TYR A 223 28.23 3.44 7.80
C TYR A 223 27.25 4.52 8.31
N TRP A 224 26.65 4.35 9.50
CA TRP A 224 25.85 5.35 10.17
C TRP A 224 26.74 6.45 10.78
N SER A 225 27.05 7.46 9.99
CA SER A 225 27.80 8.63 10.42
C SER A 225 26.90 9.87 10.44
N LYS A 226 27.33 10.92 11.15
CA LYS A 226 26.66 12.23 11.11
C LYS A 226 26.53 12.75 9.67
N ALA A 227 27.53 12.49 8.81
CA ALA A 227 27.53 12.93 7.41
C ALA A 227 26.52 12.14 6.55
N SER A 228 26.47 10.80 6.71
CA SER A 228 25.55 9.96 5.94
C SER A 228 24.08 10.15 6.32
N MET A 229 23.81 10.57 7.56
CA MET A 229 22.47 10.79 8.10
C MET A 229 22.04 12.26 8.06
N LYS A 230 22.89 13.15 7.53
CA LYS A 230 22.54 14.57 7.41
C LYS A 230 21.51 14.78 6.30
N PRO A 231 20.38 15.45 6.59
CA PRO A 231 19.42 15.83 5.56
C PRO A 231 20.04 16.83 4.58
N ILE A 232 20.37 16.39 3.37
CA ILE A 232 21.08 17.20 2.37
C ILE A 232 20.21 17.54 1.16
N ILE A 233 19.18 16.73 0.89
CA ILE A 233 18.29 16.98 -0.25
C ILE A 233 16.99 17.57 0.25
N ALA A 234 16.67 18.77 -0.21
CA ALA A 234 15.47 19.54 0.16
C ALA A 234 15.21 19.61 1.69
N GLY A 235 16.27 19.56 2.51
CA GLY A 235 16.19 19.59 3.97
C GLY A 235 15.61 18.34 4.63
N LYS A 236 15.34 17.26 3.87
CA LYS A 236 14.70 16.03 4.36
C LYS A 236 15.50 14.77 4.03
N GLY A 237 15.90 14.60 2.78
CA GLY A 237 16.53 13.37 2.33
C GLY A 237 17.99 13.25 2.75
N TYR A 238 18.42 12.05 3.17
CA TYR A 238 19.79 11.73 3.56
C TYR A 238 20.28 10.46 2.84
N ARG A 239 21.62 10.36 2.68
CA ARG A 239 22.23 9.28 1.88
C ARG A 239 22.13 7.89 2.53
N GLY A 240 22.09 7.80 3.86
CA GLY A 240 21.97 6.55 4.60
C GLY A 240 23.14 5.58 4.47
N GLY A 241 24.29 6.03 3.93
CA GLY A 241 25.47 5.20 3.69
C GLY A 241 26.61 5.98 3.08
N VAL A 242 27.70 5.28 2.79
CA VAL A 242 28.90 5.80 2.11
C VAL A 242 29.00 5.27 0.68
N GLY A 243 29.78 5.93 -0.17
CA GLY A 243 30.05 5.48 -1.54
C GLY A 243 28.81 5.58 -2.46
N VAL A 244 27.93 6.54 -2.21
CA VAL A 244 26.74 6.77 -3.04
C VAL A 244 27.13 7.39 -4.37
N ASP A 245 26.82 6.70 -5.48
CA ASP A 245 26.95 7.27 -6.81
C ASP A 245 25.83 8.29 -7.06
N VAL A 246 26.21 9.57 -6.97
CA VAL A 246 25.29 10.71 -7.17
C VAL A 246 24.94 10.96 -8.63
N THR A 247 25.63 10.29 -9.56
CA THR A 247 25.38 10.42 -11.01
C THR A 247 24.36 9.40 -11.50
N SER A 248 24.11 8.35 -10.71
CA SER A 248 23.20 7.26 -11.06
C SER A 248 21.77 7.74 -11.31
N ARG A 249 21.06 7.04 -12.20
CA ARG A 249 19.66 7.31 -12.51
C ARG A 249 18.79 7.25 -11.24
N VAL A 250 18.98 6.24 -10.41
CA VAL A 250 18.22 6.06 -9.17
C VAL A 250 18.41 7.21 -8.19
N TYR A 251 19.66 7.73 -8.05
CA TYR A 251 19.91 8.87 -7.17
C TYR A 251 19.24 10.15 -7.68
N LYS A 252 19.29 10.40 -8.99
CA LYS A 252 18.61 11.55 -9.61
C LYS A 252 17.10 11.46 -9.41
N ARG A 253 16.48 10.30 -9.64
CA ARG A 253 15.03 10.08 -9.41
C ARG A 253 14.63 10.34 -7.96
N TRP A 254 15.44 9.87 -7.01
CA TRP A 254 15.23 10.13 -5.58
C TRP A 254 15.33 11.63 -5.25
N CYS A 255 16.33 12.33 -5.77
CA CYS A 255 16.46 13.76 -5.60
C CYS A 255 15.26 14.53 -6.18
N ASP A 256 14.82 14.18 -7.40
CA ASP A 256 13.69 14.81 -8.07
C ASP A 256 12.39 14.62 -7.26
N MET A 257 12.15 13.42 -6.73
CA MET A 257 11.02 13.15 -5.85
C MET A 257 11.02 14.06 -4.62
N LEU A 258 12.15 14.18 -3.93
CA LEU A 258 12.29 15.04 -2.75
C LEU A 258 12.16 16.53 -3.09
N GLN A 259 12.70 16.95 -4.24
CA GLN A 259 12.54 18.34 -4.71
C GLN A 259 11.08 18.66 -5.03
N ARG A 260 10.34 17.72 -5.65
CA ARG A 260 8.90 17.87 -5.90
C ARG A 260 8.12 18.06 -4.60
N CYS A 261 8.46 17.33 -3.54
CA CYS A 261 7.71 17.35 -2.28
C CYS A 261 8.09 18.48 -1.32
N TYR A 262 9.35 18.96 -1.35
CA TYR A 262 9.85 19.81 -0.27
C TYR A 262 10.56 21.10 -0.73
N ASN A 263 10.70 21.34 -2.01
CA ASN A 263 11.36 22.55 -2.49
C ASN A 263 10.36 23.69 -2.75
N ALA A 264 10.42 24.76 -1.96
CA ALA A 264 9.52 25.89 -2.07
C ALA A 264 9.59 26.60 -3.45
N LYS A 265 10.80 26.67 -4.06
CA LYS A 265 10.95 27.27 -5.41
C LYS A 265 10.29 26.40 -6.48
N PHE A 266 10.30 25.06 -6.29
CA PHE A 266 9.61 24.15 -7.18
C PHE A 266 8.09 24.28 -7.01
N HIS A 267 7.57 24.39 -5.77
CA HIS A 267 6.16 24.58 -5.48
C HIS A 267 5.59 25.87 -6.09
N ALA A 268 6.35 26.95 -6.05
CA ALA A 268 5.93 28.23 -6.68
C ALA A 268 5.64 28.10 -8.18
N ARG A 269 6.30 27.14 -8.86
CA ARG A 269 6.09 26.84 -10.29
C ARG A 269 5.10 25.68 -10.49
N ASN A 270 4.94 24.82 -9.51
CA ASN A 270 4.17 23.56 -9.58
C ASN A 270 3.35 23.36 -8.30
N PRO A 271 2.29 24.17 -8.08
CA PRO A 271 1.52 24.18 -6.84
C PRO A 271 0.81 22.83 -6.53
N GLN A 272 0.57 22.01 -7.55
CA GLN A 272 -0.02 20.68 -7.40
C GLN A 272 0.81 19.73 -6.51
N TYR A 273 2.09 20.02 -6.28
CA TYR A 273 2.97 19.23 -5.41
C TYR A 273 3.05 19.75 -3.97
N MET A 274 2.38 20.86 -3.62
CA MET A 274 2.47 21.46 -2.26
C MET A 274 2.07 20.50 -1.13
N ASN A 275 1.12 19.60 -1.39
CA ASN A 275 0.64 18.62 -0.41
C ASN A 275 1.29 17.25 -0.57
N CYS A 276 2.22 17.12 -1.52
CA CYS A 276 2.92 15.84 -1.72
C CYS A 276 4.02 15.66 -0.68
N TYR A 277 4.18 14.41 -0.24
CA TYR A 277 5.23 14.04 0.70
C TYR A 277 5.77 12.65 0.40
N VAL A 278 6.89 12.33 1.04
CA VAL A 278 7.60 11.05 0.90
C VAL A 278 7.48 10.29 2.20
N CYS A 279 7.22 8.98 2.15
CA CYS A 279 7.22 8.13 3.34
C CYS A 279 8.56 8.18 4.06
N GLU A 280 8.56 7.91 5.37
CA GLU A 280 9.75 8.06 6.21
C GLU A 280 10.90 7.16 5.75
N GLU A 281 10.60 5.94 5.31
CA GLU A 281 11.60 4.99 4.81
C GLU A 281 12.39 5.53 3.60
N TRP A 282 11.72 6.25 2.69
CA TRP A 282 12.35 6.77 1.48
C TRP A 282 13.06 8.10 1.66
N LEU A 283 13.01 8.70 2.85
CA LEU A 283 13.93 9.79 3.19
C LEU A 283 15.38 9.28 3.25
N ASN A 284 15.57 7.98 3.49
CA ASN A 284 16.85 7.28 3.34
C ASN A 284 17.01 6.81 1.88
N PHE A 285 18.04 7.34 1.18
CA PHE A 285 18.33 6.93 -0.20
C PHE A 285 18.54 5.41 -0.35
N GLN A 286 19.17 4.74 0.64
CA GLN A 286 19.42 3.30 0.54
C GLN A 286 18.11 2.49 0.51
N ASN A 287 17.11 2.90 1.27
CA ASN A 287 15.80 2.25 1.25
C ASN A 287 15.07 2.47 -0.09
N PHE A 288 15.10 3.70 -0.60
CA PHE A 288 14.55 3.99 -1.93
C PHE A 288 15.27 3.19 -3.03
N LYS A 289 16.61 3.10 -2.95
CA LYS A 289 17.42 2.35 -3.90
C LYS A 289 17.04 0.86 -3.93
N ILE A 290 16.89 0.23 -2.76
CA ILE A 290 16.47 -1.18 -2.67
C ILE A 290 15.12 -1.39 -3.39
N TRP A 291 14.15 -0.51 -3.16
CA TRP A 291 12.87 -0.60 -3.83
C TRP A 291 12.99 -0.36 -5.34
N TYR A 292 13.72 0.68 -5.73
CA TYR A 292 13.87 1.05 -7.14
C TYR A 292 14.50 -0.09 -7.94
N GLU A 293 15.61 -0.67 -7.45
CA GLU A 293 16.32 -1.77 -8.11
C GLU A 293 15.49 -3.06 -8.20
N ALA A 294 14.58 -3.28 -7.24
CA ALA A 294 13.66 -4.42 -7.27
C ALA A 294 12.50 -4.25 -8.28
N HIS A 295 12.24 -3.02 -8.74
CA HIS A 295 11.14 -2.68 -9.65
C HIS A 295 11.60 -2.15 -11.00
N ASP A 296 12.90 -1.91 -11.17
CA ASP A 296 13.51 -1.49 -12.44
C ASP A 296 13.57 -2.69 -13.40
N TYR A 297 12.85 -2.60 -14.51
CA TYR A 297 12.81 -3.62 -15.56
C TYR A 297 13.61 -3.25 -16.80
N GLY A 298 14.56 -2.31 -16.67
CA GLY A 298 15.59 -2.03 -17.70
C GLY A 298 15.18 -1.06 -18.79
N GLU A 299 13.96 -0.56 -18.81
CA GLU A 299 13.51 0.48 -19.73
C GLU A 299 14.29 1.78 -19.49
N GLU A 300 14.90 2.38 -20.51
CA GLU A 300 15.67 3.62 -20.38
C GLU A 300 14.80 4.82 -19.97
N SER A 301 13.53 4.83 -20.36
CA SER A 301 12.55 5.91 -20.19
C SER A 301 11.47 5.57 -19.19
N GLN A 302 11.83 5.12 -17.98
CA GLN A 302 10.85 4.94 -16.89
C GLN A 302 10.75 6.18 -16.02
N ASP A 303 9.53 6.55 -15.67
CA ASP A 303 9.23 7.59 -14.69
C ASP A 303 8.71 6.99 -13.40
N LEU A 304 9.13 7.58 -12.27
CA LEU A 304 8.54 7.30 -10.96
C LEU A 304 7.20 8.05 -10.86
N ASP A 305 6.13 7.30 -10.77
CA ASP A 305 4.79 7.85 -10.60
C ASP A 305 4.14 7.39 -9.29
N LYS A 306 3.33 8.27 -8.68
CA LYS A 306 2.61 8.04 -7.44
C LYS A 306 1.09 7.98 -7.60
N ASP A 307 0.58 8.43 -8.75
CA ASP A 307 -0.86 8.66 -8.99
C ASP A 307 -1.49 7.56 -9.84
N ILE A 308 -0.71 6.79 -10.61
CA ILE A 308 -1.25 5.79 -11.53
C ILE A 308 -1.90 4.63 -10.78
N LEU A 309 -1.28 4.11 -9.73
CA LEU A 309 -1.84 3.00 -8.96
C LEU A 309 -3.02 3.43 -8.09
N ILE A 310 -3.00 4.67 -7.60
CA ILE A 310 -4.04 5.25 -6.73
C ILE A 310 -4.25 6.69 -7.15
N LYS A 311 -5.30 6.95 -7.91
CA LYS A 311 -5.61 8.28 -8.44
C LYS A 311 -5.75 9.33 -7.32
N GLY A 312 -5.10 10.48 -7.49
CA GLY A 312 -5.12 11.57 -6.51
C GLY A 312 -4.27 11.31 -5.27
N ASN A 313 -3.39 10.31 -5.29
CA ASN A 313 -2.46 10.06 -4.20
C ASN A 313 -1.43 11.20 -4.07
N VAL A 314 -1.09 11.54 -2.82
CA VAL A 314 -0.13 12.61 -2.49
C VAL A 314 1.17 12.08 -1.87
N MET A 315 1.23 10.78 -1.55
CA MET A 315 2.38 10.17 -0.88
C MET A 315 3.24 9.36 -1.85
N TYR A 316 4.54 9.60 -1.84
CA TYR A 316 5.52 8.70 -2.46
C TYR A 316 5.91 7.60 -1.47
N SER A 317 5.57 6.36 -1.77
CA SER A 317 5.91 5.20 -0.95
C SER A 317 6.02 3.91 -1.77
N PRO A 318 6.61 2.84 -1.24
CA PRO A 318 6.66 1.54 -1.92
C PRO A 318 5.28 1.03 -2.34
N GLU A 319 4.26 1.35 -1.57
CA GLU A 319 2.89 0.84 -1.72
C GLU A 319 2.04 1.64 -2.71
N THR A 320 2.47 2.86 -3.06
CA THR A 320 1.68 3.76 -3.91
C THR A 320 2.35 4.08 -5.23
N CYS A 321 3.65 3.83 -5.34
CA CYS A 321 4.42 4.17 -6.53
C CYS A 321 4.63 2.99 -7.47
N CYS A 322 4.79 3.33 -8.74
CA CYS A 322 5.30 2.42 -9.77
C CYS A 322 6.34 3.11 -10.64
N LEU A 323 7.12 2.32 -11.35
CA LEU A 323 7.91 2.79 -12.49
C LEU A 323 7.06 2.54 -13.74
N ALA A 324 6.78 3.59 -14.50
CA ALA A 324 5.95 3.52 -15.70
C ALA A 324 6.75 4.00 -16.92
N PRO A 325 6.56 3.41 -18.12
CA PRO A 325 7.09 3.95 -19.36
C PRO A 325 6.72 5.41 -19.52
N HIS A 326 7.65 6.22 -20.00
CA HIS A 326 7.46 7.68 -20.13
C HIS A 326 6.20 8.05 -20.94
N ILE A 327 5.91 7.30 -22.00
CA ILE A 327 4.72 7.51 -22.82
C ILE A 327 3.42 7.33 -22.04
N ILE A 328 3.36 6.31 -21.19
CA ILE A 328 2.20 6.04 -20.31
C ILE A 328 2.07 7.16 -19.28
N ASN A 329 3.16 7.49 -18.61
CA ASN A 329 3.17 8.52 -17.57
C ASN A 329 2.70 9.89 -18.14
N THR A 330 3.21 10.31 -19.29
CA THR A 330 2.84 11.57 -19.92
C THR A 330 1.39 11.61 -20.40
N LEU A 331 0.83 10.46 -20.79
CA LEU A 331 -0.56 10.36 -21.20
C LEU A 331 -1.52 10.52 -20.01
N ILE A 332 -1.15 9.99 -18.85
CA ILE A 332 -2.00 10.01 -17.64
C ILE A 332 -1.90 11.33 -16.90
N VAL A 333 -0.72 11.95 -16.87
CA VAL A 333 -0.52 13.22 -16.17
C VAL A 333 -1.45 14.28 -16.76
N ASN A 334 -2.32 14.83 -15.92
CA ASN A 334 -3.19 15.93 -16.26
C ASN A 334 -2.50 17.26 -15.92
N SER A 335 -2.14 18.05 -16.94
CA SER A 335 -1.59 19.37 -16.73
C SER A 335 -2.70 20.39 -16.46
N ALA A 336 -2.97 20.67 -15.19
CA ALA A 336 -3.93 21.71 -14.79
C ALA A 336 -3.58 23.10 -15.36
N ARG A 337 -2.30 23.36 -15.65
CA ARG A 337 -1.83 24.61 -16.27
C ARG A 337 -2.27 24.82 -17.72
N ALA A 338 -2.52 23.74 -18.44
CA ALA A 338 -2.97 23.80 -19.82
C ALA A 338 -4.50 23.96 -19.95
N ARG A 339 -5.22 24.00 -18.80
CA ARG A 339 -6.67 24.19 -18.79
C ARG A 339 -7.01 25.67 -18.97
N GLY A 340 -7.91 25.93 -19.91
CA GLY A 340 -8.72 27.15 -19.90
C GLY A 340 -9.93 26.96 -18.97
N ASP A 341 -10.99 27.70 -19.27
CA ASP A 341 -12.26 27.66 -18.51
C ASP A 341 -13.12 26.39 -18.77
N TYR A 342 -12.62 25.46 -19.59
CA TYR A 342 -13.33 24.28 -20.05
C TYR A 342 -12.76 22.97 -19.46
N PRO A 343 -13.52 21.86 -19.49
CA PRO A 343 -13.02 20.56 -19.08
C PRO A 343 -11.76 20.11 -19.82
N LEU A 344 -11.04 19.15 -19.27
CA LEU A 344 -9.81 18.60 -19.83
C LEU A 344 -9.99 18.19 -21.30
N GLY A 345 -9.08 18.66 -22.17
CA GLY A 345 -9.08 18.34 -23.61
C GLY A 345 -10.12 19.09 -24.44
N VAL A 346 -10.87 20.04 -23.83
CA VAL A 346 -11.88 20.86 -24.49
C VAL A 346 -11.41 22.30 -24.67
N TYR A 347 -11.63 22.83 -25.83
CA TYR A 347 -11.26 24.24 -26.21
C TYR A 347 -12.40 24.85 -27.02
N PHE A 348 -12.71 26.11 -26.78
CA PHE A 348 -13.65 26.84 -27.61
C PHE A 348 -12.95 27.39 -28.89
N ASP A 349 -13.56 27.10 -30.03
CA ASP A 349 -13.09 27.57 -31.34
C ASP A 349 -13.95 28.76 -31.78
N ASN A 350 -13.39 29.97 -31.70
CA ASN A 350 -14.10 31.20 -32.00
C ASN A 350 -14.53 31.30 -33.48
N GLU A 351 -13.76 30.72 -34.42
CA GLU A 351 -14.06 30.77 -35.84
C GLU A 351 -15.30 29.93 -36.19
N LYS A 352 -15.41 28.80 -35.54
CA LYS A 352 -16.51 27.86 -35.76
C LYS A 352 -17.66 28.00 -34.76
N ASN A 353 -17.49 28.84 -33.75
CA ASN A 353 -18.43 28.99 -32.63
C ASN A 353 -18.85 27.65 -32.02
N LYS A 354 -17.88 26.74 -31.82
CA LYS A 354 -18.08 25.38 -31.30
C LYS A 354 -16.97 24.98 -30.35
N TYR A 355 -17.25 23.96 -29.56
CA TYR A 355 -16.27 23.32 -28.64
C TYR A 355 -15.53 22.21 -29.38
N ARG A 356 -14.21 22.31 -29.38
CA ARG A 356 -13.31 21.31 -29.98
C ARG A 356 -12.72 20.40 -28.94
N ALA A 357 -12.85 19.09 -29.16
CA ALA A 357 -12.15 18.07 -28.37
C ALA A 357 -10.81 17.68 -29.01
N ASN A 358 -9.72 17.72 -28.23
CA ASN A 358 -8.38 17.34 -28.67
C ASN A 358 -7.65 16.51 -27.62
N LEU A 359 -6.89 15.50 -28.06
CA LEU A 359 -5.94 14.76 -27.24
C LEU A 359 -4.52 14.98 -27.74
N ALA A 360 -3.60 15.29 -26.83
CA ALA A 360 -2.17 15.36 -27.13
C ALA A 360 -1.50 14.03 -26.74
N VAL A 361 -0.80 13.39 -27.70
CA VAL A 361 -0.03 12.17 -27.47
C VAL A 361 1.32 12.30 -28.17
N GLY A 362 2.43 12.12 -27.45
CA GLY A 362 3.77 12.19 -28.03
C GLY A 362 4.07 13.51 -28.76
N GLY A 363 3.54 14.63 -28.26
CA GLY A 363 3.68 15.95 -28.87
C GLY A 363 2.77 16.21 -30.08
N LYS A 364 1.97 15.24 -30.51
CA LYS A 364 1.01 15.38 -31.62
C LYS A 364 -0.39 15.61 -31.08
N GLN A 365 -1.15 16.52 -31.75
CA GLN A 365 -2.54 16.80 -31.44
C GLN A 365 -3.48 15.94 -32.29
N ILE A 366 -4.32 15.15 -31.63
CA ILE A 366 -5.38 14.35 -32.25
C ILE A 366 -6.68 15.15 -32.13
N LYS A 367 -7.27 15.56 -33.25
CA LYS A 367 -8.54 16.30 -33.29
C LYS A 367 -9.70 15.29 -33.25
N LEU A 368 -10.57 15.39 -32.21
CA LEU A 368 -11.66 14.44 -31.97
C LEU A 368 -13.02 14.93 -32.46
N GLY A 369 -13.12 16.18 -32.92
CA GLY A 369 -14.32 16.79 -33.47
C GLY A 369 -14.70 18.12 -32.84
N TYR A 370 -15.86 18.66 -33.32
CA TYR A 370 -16.46 19.91 -32.85
C TYR A 370 -17.88 19.60 -32.35
N TYR A 371 -18.27 20.23 -31.25
CA TYR A 371 -19.52 19.95 -30.52
C TYR A 371 -20.21 21.25 -30.14
N ASP A 372 -21.48 21.19 -29.84
CA ASP A 372 -22.26 22.36 -29.48
C ASP A 372 -22.13 22.75 -28.01
N THR A 373 -21.78 21.77 -27.15
CA THR A 373 -21.56 21.99 -25.71
C THR A 373 -20.20 21.48 -25.26
N PRO A 374 -19.62 22.04 -24.19
CA PRO A 374 -18.35 21.56 -23.64
C PRO A 374 -18.48 20.15 -23.04
N GLU A 375 -19.65 19.77 -22.54
CA GLU A 375 -19.93 18.42 -21.99
C GLU A 375 -19.88 17.35 -23.08
N GLU A 376 -20.43 17.61 -24.27
CA GLU A 376 -20.37 16.69 -25.43
C GLU A 376 -18.92 16.53 -25.90
N ALA A 377 -18.19 17.65 -26.01
CA ALA A 377 -16.78 17.61 -26.36
C ALA A 377 -15.95 16.82 -25.34
N PHE A 378 -16.24 17.01 -24.04
CA PHE A 378 -15.58 16.27 -22.98
C PHE A 378 -15.94 14.78 -23.00
N ALA A 379 -17.19 14.42 -23.20
CA ALA A 379 -17.61 13.01 -23.30
C ALA A 379 -16.85 12.29 -24.42
N ARG A 380 -16.65 12.95 -25.57
CA ARG A 380 -15.86 12.41 -26.67
C ARG A 380 -14.37 12.28 -26.30
N TYR A 381 -13.80 13.30 -25.65
CA TYR A 381 -12.43 13.28 -25.17
C TYR A 381 -12.20 12.16 -24.16
N LYS A 382 -13.08 12.07 -23.12
CA LYS A 382 -13.03 11.03 -22.09
C LYS A 382 -13.01 9.66 -22.72
N LYS A 383 -14.02 9.34 -23.55
CA LYS A 383 -14.11 8.03 -24.19
C LYS A 383 -12.86 7.71 -24.99
N TYR A 384 -12.40 8.61 -25.84
CA TYR A 384 -11.24 8.36 -26.70
C TYR A 384 -9.97 8.17 -25.88
N LYS A 385 -9.75 8.98 -24.82
CA LYS A 385 -8.57 8.88 -23.98
C LYS A 385 -8.57 7.61 -23.13
N GLU A 386 -9.74 7.20 -22.58
CA GLU A 386 -9.87 5.94 -21.84
C GLU A 386 -9.60 4.75 -22.76
N ASP A 387 -10.22 4.70 -23.95
CA ASP A 387 -9.98 3.65 -24.95
C ASP A 387 -8.48 3.61 -25.34
N PHE A 388 -7.87 4.77 -25.58
CA PHE A 388 -6.44 4.86 -25.95
C PHE A 388 -5.51 4.38 -24.82
N ILE A 389 -5.83 4.68 -23.54
CA ILE A 389 -5.08 4.18 -22.39
C ILE A 389 -5.16 2.64 -22.31
N GLN A 390 -6.35 2.08 -22.54
CA GLN A 390 -6.55 0.62 -22.54
C GLN A 390 -5.80 -0.04 -23.69
N ASP A 391 -5.87 0.52 -24.90
CA ASP A 391 -5.12 0.01 -26.06
C ASP A 391 -3.60 0.04 -25.81
N LEU A 392 -3.11 1.12 -25.19
CA LEU A 392 -1.70 1.25 -24.83
C LEU A 392 -1.33 0.24 -23.74
N ALA A 393 -2.19 0.02 -22.75
CA ALA A 393 -1.97 -0.99 -21.71
C ALA A 393 -1.87 -2.40 -22.33
N GLU A 394 -2.74 -2.76 -23.28
CA GLU A 394 -2.66 -4.04 -23.99
C GLU A 394 -1.38 -4.17 -24.82
N GLN A 395 -0.89 -3.10 -25.47
CA GLN A 395 0.36 -3.10 -26.20
C GLN A 395 1.58 -3.37 -25.29
N TYR A 396 1.55 -2.82 -24.07
CA TYR A 396 2.64 -2.96 -23.09
C TYR A 396 2.42 -4.10 -22.09
N LYS A 397 1.40 -4.92 -22.26
CA LYS A 397 0.93 -5.92 -21.28
C LYS A 397 2.02 -6.83 -20.70
N GLU A 398 2.95 -7.27 -21.54
CA GLU A 398 4.06 -8.14 -21.14
C GLU A 398 5.29 -7.36 -20.63
N GLU A 399 5.34 -6.06 -20.93
CA GLU A 399 6.48 -5.18 -20.65
C GLU A 399 6.32 -4.39 -19.33
N ILE A 400 5.08 -4.24 -18.83
CA ILE A 400 4.77 -3.51 -17.60
C ILE A 400 4.29 -4.43 -16.49
N PRO A 401 4.48 -4.07 -15.19
CA PRO A 401 3.95 -4.84 -14.08
C PRO A 401 2.42 -5.01 -14.18
N HIS A 402 1.91 -6.18 -13.79
CA HIS A 402 0.45 -6.43 -13.83
C HIS A 402 -0.34 -5.41 -13.02
N LYS A 403 0.18 -4.95 -11.88
CA LYS A 403 -0.44 -3.88 -11.08
C LYS A 403 -0.62 -2.59 -11.87
N LEU A 404 0.34 -2.24 -12.74
CA LEU A 404 0.26 -1.07 -13.61
C LEU A 404 -0.74 -1.32 -14.74
N TYR A 405 -0.69 -2.49 -15.37
CA TYR A 405 -1.66 -2.90 -16.37
C TYR A 405 -3.11 -2.83 -15.83
N ASP A 406 -3.36 -3.41 -14.66
CA ASP A 406 -4.70 -3.40 -14.03
C ASP A 406 -5.17 -1.96 -13.72
N ALA A 407 -4.26 -1.09 -13.25
CA ALA A 407 -4.58 0.32 -13.00
C ALA A 407 -4.97 1.05 -14.28
N LEU A 408 -4.25 0.81 -15.38
CA LEU A 408 -4.54 1.42 -16.69
C LEU A 408 -5.85 0.93 -17.29
N MET A 409 -6.13 -0.37 -17.23
CA MET A 409 -7.38 -0.96 -17.72
C MET A 409 -8.62 -0.43 -16.98
N ASN A 410 -8.45 -0.05 -15.71
CA ASN A 410 -9.52 0.52 -14.88
C ASN A 410 -9.47 2.05 -14.78
N TRP A 411 -8.59 2.72 -15.54
CA TRP A 411 -8.43 4.16 -15.47
C TRP A 411 -9.69 4.90 -15.92
N LYS A 412 -10.17 5.83 -15.10
CA LYS A 412 -11.33 6.67 -15.39
C LYS A 412 -10.97 8.14 -15.33
N ILE A 413 -11.53 8.89 -16.28
CA ILE A 413 -11.36 10.34 -16.40
C ILE A 413 -12.65 11.00 -15.96
N GLU A 414 -12.55 11.93 -15.03
CA GLU A 414 -13.70 12.68 -14.53
C GLU A 414 -13.67 14.11 -15.07
N ILE A 415 -14.84 14.75 -15.20
CA ILE A 415 -14.95 16.11 -15.71
C ILE A 415 -14.22 17.12 -14.80
N THR A 416 -14.02 16.75 -13.58
CA THR A 416 -13.32 17.53 -12.55
C THR A 416 -11.81 17.31 -12.51
N ASP A 417 -11.27 16.37 -13.32
CA ASP A 417 -9.83 16.05 -13.36
C ASP A 417 -8.95 17.21 -13.80
#